data_70537af86f255e33988d756b2f90d491
#
_entry.id   70537af86f255e33988d756b2f90d491
#
_cell.length_a   1.000
_cell.length_b   1.000
_cell.length_c   1.000
_cell.angle_alpha   90.00
_cell.angle_beta   90.00
_cell.angle_gamma   90.00
#
_symmetry.space_group_name_H-M   'P 1'
#
loop_
_entity.id
_entity.type
_entity.pdbx_description
1 polymer ?
#
loop_
_entity_poly.entity_id
_entity_poly.type
_entity_poly.pdbx_seq_one_letter_code
_entity_poly.pdbx_strand_id
1 'polypeptide(L)'
;MTTATPFGWLQIVRLGLIQACLGAVVVMTTSTLNRVMVVELALPALLPGFLVGLHYAVQIVRPRLGYGADRGKRCTPWMVGGMAVLALGGCLAAIATAWMAQDRLQGIALAIVAFMMIGLGVSACGTSLLVLMSKRVPDALRAPAATTVWMMMIMGFALTAVTAGKWLDPYSPERLVLVTSCVSLIAFLLSSLSVWRLEGRPVELAADEQHAQAAAAPSHADFSKVLKEVWQEPQARRFTIFVFLSM
;
A
#
# COMPACT_ATOMS: atom_id res chain seq x y z
N MET A 1 15.22 -0.75 -34.25
CA MET A 1 13.85 -0.66 -33.66
C MET A 1 13.76 -1.72 -32.57
N THR A 2 14.13 -1.42 -31.35
CA THR A 2 13.91 -2.31 -30.20
C THR A 2 12.48 -2.08 -29.73
N THR A 3 11.59 -2.96 -30.14
CA THR A 3 10.20 -2.97 -29.69
C THR A 3 10.19 -3.13 -28.18
N ALA A 4 9.74 -2.10 -27.48
CA ALA A 4 9.47 -2.19 -26.05
C ALA A 4 8.54 -3.40 -25.82
N THR A 5 8.94 -4.34 -24.99
CA THR A 5 8.13 -5.53 -24.73
C THR A 5 6.81 -5.06 -24.10
N PRO A 6 5.66 -5.39 -24.71
CA PRO A 6 4.37 -4.95 -24.17
C PRO A 6 4.21 -5.47 -22.74
N PHE A 7 3.58 -4.67 -21.89
CA PHE A 7 3.31 -5.03 -20.49
C PHE A 7 2.32 -6.22 -20.48
N GLY A 8 2.85 -7.41 -20.24
CA GLY A 8 2.11 -8.66 -20.36
C GLY A 8 1.66 -9.23 -19.00
N TRP A 9 1.13 -10.44 -19.04
CA TRP A 9 0.60 -11.12 -17.85
C TRP A 9 1.64 -11.32 -16.73
N LEU A 10 2.91 -11.57 -17.08
CA LEU A 10 3.96 -11.71 -16.05
C LEU A 10 4.14 -10.44 -15.22
N GLN A 11 4.10 -9.28 -15.89
CA GLN A 11 4.20 -8.00 -15.22
C GLN A 11 2.96 -7.72 -14.36
N ILE A 12 1.76 -8.11 -14.82
CA ILE A 12 0.52 -8.00 -14.05
C ILE A 12 0.59 -8.87 -12.79
N VAL A 13 1.06 -10.11 -12.89
CA VAL A 13 1.25 -11.00 -11.73
C VAL A 13 2.28 -10.42 -10.75
N ARG A 14 3.35 -9.81 -11.23
CA ARG A 14 4.34 -9.13 -10.38
C ARG A 14 3.73 -7.93 -9.64
N LEU A 15 2.86 -7.14 -10.29
CA LEU A 15 2.07 -6.09 -9.60
C LEU A 15 1.14 -6.70 -8.55
N GLY A 16 0.47 -7.80 -8.89
CA GLY A 16 -0.37 -8.54 -7.96
C GLY A 16 0.39 -9.06 -6.74
N LEU A 17 1.64 -9.52 -6.93
CA LEU A 17 2.49 -9.97 -5.83
C LEU A 17 2.88 -8.82 -4.88
N ILE A 18 3.16 -7.63 -5.41
CA ILE A 18 3.39 -6.43 -4.59
C ILE A 18 2.15 -6.11 -3.76
N GLN A 19 0.97 -6.18 -4.38
CA GLN A 19 -0.30 -5.92 -3.69
C GLN A 19 -0.60 -6.99 -2.63
N ALA A 20 -0.26 -8.26 -2.89
CA ALA A 20 -0.37 -9.35 -1.92
C ALA A 20 0.55 -9.12 -0.71
N CYS A 21 1.79 -8.68 -0.94
CA CYS A 21 2.73 -8.31 0.12
C CYS A 21 2.24 -7.14 0.96
N LEU A 22 1.69 -6.10 0.31
CA LEU A 22 1.05 -4.98 1.00
C LEU A 22 -0.10 -5.48 1.87
N GLY A 23 -0.96 -6.32 1.32
CA GLY A 23 -2.05 -6.95 2.04
C GLY A 23 -1.59 -7.76 3.25
N ALA A 24 -0.54 -8.53 3.10
CA ALA A 24 0.02 -9.34 4.19
C ALA A 24 0.39 -8.49 5.42
N VAL A 25 1.06 -7.36 5.24
CA VAL A 25 1.40 -6.46 6.36
C VAL A 25 0.16 -5.77 6.92
N VAL A 26 -0.78 -5.35 6.05
CA VAL A 26 -2.01 -4.70 6.48
C VAL A 26 -2.87 -5.63 7.33
N VAL A 27 -3.06 -6.90 6.94
CA VAL A 27 -3.87 -7.83 7.74
C VAL A 27 -3.23 -8.15 9.09
N MET A 28 -1.90 -8.23 9.14
CA MET A 28 -1.19 -8.38 10.42
C MET A 28 -1.52 -7.24 11.37
N THR A 29 -1.49 -6.01 10.89
CA THR A 29 -1.66 -4.82 11.73
C THR A 29 -3.12 -4.51 12.05
N THR A 30 -4.03 -4.69 11.11
CA THR A 30 -5.46 -4.33 11.31
C THR A 30 -6.30 -5.47 11.87
N SER A 31 -5.89 -6.71 11.76
CA SER A 31 -6.62 -7.87 12.25
C SER A 31 -5.89 -8.57 13.40
N THR A 32 -4.66 -9.04 13.17
CA THR A 32 -3.93 -9.85 14.15
C THR A 32 -3.55 -9.03 15.39
N LEU A 33 -2.95 -7.85 15.23
CA LEU A 33 -2.63 -6.98 16.38
C LEU A 33 -3.88 -6.49 17.09
N ASN A 34 -4.96 -6.22 16.35
CA ASN A 34 -6.26 -5.84 16.92
C ASN A 34 -6.78 -6.95 17.84
N ARG A 35 -6.78 -8.20 17.36
CA ARG A 35 -7.16 -9.36 18.19
C ARG A 35 -6.29 -9.45 19.45
N VAL A 36 -4.97 -9.32 19.32
CA VAL A 36 -4.05 -9.41 20.46
C VAL A 36 -4.34 -8.32 21.49
N MET A 37 -4.56 -7.07 21.07
CA MET A 37 -4.89 -5.97 21.97
C MET A 37 -6.18 -6.24 22.76
N VAL A 38 -7.21 -6.80 22.11
CA VAL A 38 -8.51 -7.04 22.75
C VAL A 38 -8.53 -8.32 23.56
N VAL A 39 -8.01 -9.41 23.04
CA VAL A 39 -8.14 -10.75 23.65
C VAL A 39 -7.03 -11.01 24.64
N GLU A 40 -5.78 -10.77 24.27
CA GLU A 40 -4.63 -11.13 25.10
C GLU A 40 -4.28 -10.04 26.14
N LEU A 41 -4.41 -8.75 25.74
CA LEU A 41 -4.10 -7.60 26.61
C LEU A 41 -5.34 -7.05 27.31
N ALA A 42 -6.54 -7.58 27.04
CA ALA A 42 -7.82 -7.12 27.58
C ALA A 42 -8.02 -5.60 27.49
N LEU A 43 -7.53 -4.98 26.39
CA LEU A 43 -7.69 -3.56 26.14
C LEU A 43 -9.08 -3.27 25.57
N PRO A 44 -9.67 -2.08 25.87
CA PRO A 44 -10.94 -1.69 25.26
C PRO A 44 -10.86 -1.71 23.73
N ALA A 45 -11.85 -2.30 23.07
CA ALA A 45 -11.91 -2.41 21.60
C ALA A 45 -11.89 -1.03 20.89
N LEU A 46 -12.20 0.03 21.62
CA LEU A 46 -12.10 1.41 21.13
C LEU A 46 -10.65 1.77 20.72
N LEU A 47 -9.65 1.27 21.45
CA LEU A 47 -8.24 1.59 21.18
C LEU A 47 -7.76 1.05 19.83
N PRO A 48 -7.84 -0.27 19.53
CA PRO A 48 -7.44 -0.76 18.22
C PRO A 48 -8.36 -0.21 17.12
N GLY A 49 -9.64 0.02 17.39
CA GLY A 49 -10.54 0.71 16.45
C GLY A 49 -10.07 2.11 16.10
N PHE A 50 -9.62 2.89 17.09
CA PHE A 50 -9.03 4.21 16.88
C PHE A 50 -7.73 4.13 16.04
N LEU A 51 -6.83 3.20 16.35
CA LEU A 51 -5.57 3.03 15.61
C LEU A 51 -5.81 2.66 14.14
N VAL A 52 -6.75 1.76 13.88
CA VAL A 52 -7.17 1.42 12.51
C VAL A 52 -7.83 2.62 11.83
N GLY A 53 -8.69 3.35 12.54
CA GLY A 53 -9.27 4.59 12.05
C GLY A 53 -8.20 5.64 11.67
N LEU A 54 -7.17 5.80 12.50
CA LEU A 54 -6.03 6.67 12.23
C LEU A 54 -5.26 6.24 10.98
N HIS A 55 -5.00 4.93 10.82
CA HIS A 55 -4.40 4.37 9.61
C HIS A 55 -5.19 4.77 8.34
N TYR A 56 -6.52 4.68 8.35
CA TYR A 56 -7.35 5.11 7.23
C TYR A 56 -7.40 6.63 7.08
N ALA A 57 -7.44 7.38 8.16
CA ALA A 57 -7.44 8.85 8.12
C ALA A 57 -6.18 9.41 7.44
N VAL A 58 -5.01 8.82 7.71
CA VAL A 58 -3.75 9.20 7.04
C VAL A 58 -3.80 8.95 5.54
N GLN A 59 -4.60 8.01 5.06
CA GLN A 59 -4.73 7.72 3.62
C GLN A 59 -5.41 8.84 2.83
N ILE A 60 -5.95 9.87 3.47
CA ILE A 60 -6.43 11.08 2.79
C ILE A 60 -5.33 11.78 1.97
N VAL A 61 -4.05 11.49 2.26
CA VAL A 61 -2.91 12.01 1.48
C VAL A 61 -2.70 11.29 0.13
N ARG A 62 -3.42 10.19 -0.16
CA ARG A 62 -3.29 9.41 -1.40
C ARG A 62 -3.33 10.25 -2.68
N PRO A 63 -4.25 11.22 -2.86
CA PRO A 63 -4.30 12.03 -4.08
C PRO A 63 -3.00 12.82 -4.28
N ARG A 64 -2.40 13.30 -3.20
CA ARG A 64 -1.15 14.07 -3.25
C ARG A 64 0.06 13.20 -3.59
N LEU A 65 0.11 11.99 -3.01
CA LEU A 65 1.15 11.01 -3.31
C LEU A 65 1.02 10.47 -4.74
N GLY A 66 -0.23 10.23 -5.20
CA GLY A 66 -0.52 9.83 -6.58
C GLY A 66 -0.06 10.87 -7.58
N TYR A 67 -0.37 12.13 -7.33
CA TYR A 67 0.09 13.25 -8.15
C TYR A 67 1.63 13.35 -8.18
N GLY A 68 2.31 13.13 -7.04
CA GLY A 68 3.77 13.08 -6.96
C GLY A 68 4.36 11.91 -7.75
N ALA A 69 3.76 10.74 -7.65
CA ALA A 69 4.18 9.54 -8.39
C ALA A 69 3.88 9.66 -9.89
N ASP A 70 2.80 10.33 -10.27
CA ASP A 70 2.41 10.55 -11.66
C ASP A 70 3.34 11.54 -12.37
N ARG A 71 3.74 12.60 -11.69
CA ARG A 71 4.73 13.59 -12.18
C ARG A 71 6.16 13.08 -12.10
N GLY A 72 6.44 12.13 -11.22
CA GLY A 72 7.76 11.53 -11.08
C GLY A 72 8.10 10.71 -12.32
N LYS A 73 9.37 10.74 -12.72
CA LYS A 73 9.88 9.90 -13.83
C LYS A 73 9.75 8.40 -13.56
N ARG A 74 9.55 7.99 -12.30
CA ARG A 74 9.50 6.59 -11.88
C ARG A 74 8.56 6.37 -10.69
N CYS A 75 7.71 5.34 -10.76
CA CYS A 75 6.88 4.88 -9.65
C CYS A 75 7.65 3.94 -8.70
N THR A 76 8.69 3.26 -9.19
CA THR A 76 9.51 2.30 -8.42
C THR A 76 9.99 2.85 -7.06
N PRO A 77 10.60 4.05 -6.94
CA PRO A 77 11.06 4.56 -5.64
C PRO A 77 9.93 4.75 -4.64
N TRP A 78 8.75 5.19 -5.10
CA TRP A 78 7.57 5.36 -4.28
C TRP A 78 6.99 4.02 -3.78
N MET A 79 7.03 2.99 -4.65
CA MET A 79 6.58 1.65 -4.29
C MET A 79 7.51 1.00 -3.26
N VAL A 80 8.83 1.03 -3.50
CA VAL A 80 9.82 0.45 -2.58
C VAL A 80 9.89 1.24 -1.28
N GLY A 81 9.94 2.57 -1.34
CA GLY A 81 9.95 3.44 -0.16
C GLY A 81 8.67 3.30 0.66
N GLY A 82 7.51 3.28 -0.01
CA GLY A 82 6.22 3.04 0.65
C GLY A 82 6.15 1.67 1.34
N MET A 83 6.65 0.61 0.68
CA MET A 83 6.70 -0.71 1.28
C MET A 83 7.70 -0.78 2.46
N ALA A 84 8.82 -0.08 2.39
CA ALA A 84 9.77 0.03 3.50
C ALA A 84 9.13 0.71 4.72
N VAL A 85 8.45 1.84 4.51
CA VAL A 85 7.73 2.56 5.58
C VAL A 85 6.61 1.69 6.16
N LEU A 86 5.88 0.95 5.32
CA LEU A 86 4.84 0.02 5.75
C LEU A 86 5.42 -1.12 6.59
N ALA A 87 6.50 -1.75 6.15
CA ALA A 87 7.15 -2.85 6.86
C ALA A 87 7.72 -2.41 8.21
N LEU A 88 8.39 -1.25 8.26
CA LEU A 88 8.88 -0.65 9.50
C LEU A 88 7.72 -0.30 10.44
N GLY A 89 6.64 0.28 9.91
CA GLY A 89 5.44 0.56 10.67
C GLY A 89 4.80 -0.71 11.25
N GLY A 90 4.77 -1.81 10.49
CA GLY A 90 4.30 -3.11 10.97
C GLY A 90 5.14 -3.67 12.12
N CYS A 91 6.48 -3.62 12.00
CA CYS A 91 7.39 -4.02 13.07
C CYS A 91 7.19 -3.15 14.32
N LEU A 92 7.13 -1.83 14.16
CA LEU A 92 6.90 -0.91 15.28
C LEU A 92 5.54 -1.13 15.95
N ALA A 93 4.50 -1.45 15.19
CA ALA A 93 3.17 -1.74 15.73
C ALA A 93 3.17 -3.02 16.58
N ALA A 94 3.91 -4.05 16.17
CA ALA A 94 4.08 -5.26 16.97
C ALA A 94 4.85 -5.00 18.27
N ILE A 95 5.96 -4.25 18.20
CA ILE A 95 6.74 -3.83 19.37
C ILE A 95 5.87 -2.99 20.30
N ALA A 96 5.12 -2.03 19.77
CA ALA A 96 4.21 -1.19 20.54
C ALA A 96 3.14 -2.01 21.26
N THR A 97 2.55 -2.99 20.57
CA THR A 97 1.54 -3.89 21.16
C THR A 97 2.14 -4.76 22.26
N ALA A 98 3.33 -5.32 22.05
CA ALA A 98 4.04 -6.06 23.10
C ALA A 98 4.39 -5.17 24.30
N TRP A 99 4.78 -3.93 24.06
CA TRP A 99 5.14 -2.97 25.11
C TRP A 99 3.94 -2.50 25.92
N MET A 100 2.72 -2.48 25.36
CA MET A 100 1.49 -2.15 26.09
C MET A 100 1.25 -3.08 27.31
N ALA A 101 1.82 -4.28 27.31
CA ALA A 101 1.76 -5.19 28.47
C ALA A 101 2.54 -4.67 29.68
N GLN A 102 3.59 -3.84 29.47
CA GLN A 102 4.47 -3.30 30.51
C GLN A 102 4.10 -1.85 30.84
N ASP A 103 4.02 -0.99 29.83
CA ASP A 103 3.62 0.41 29.96
C ASP A 103 2.62 0.76 28.85
N ARG A 104 1.35 0.92 29.26
CA ARG A 104 0.24 1.20 28.33
C ARG A 104 0.43 2.53 27.62
N LEU A 105 0.87 3.57 28.31
CA LEU A 105 0.93 4.92 27.73
C LEU A 105 2.02 5.01 26.66
N GLN A 106 3.20 4.49 26.95
CA GLN A 106 4.30 4.48 25.98
C GLN A 106 4.00 3.56 24.80
N GLY A 107 3.41 2.38 25.05
CA GLY A 107 2.97 1.47 24.00
C GLY A 107 1.93 2.10 23.07
N ILE A 108 0.94 2.81 23.63
CA ILE A 108 -0.09 3.52 22.82
C ILE A 108 0.56 4.64 21.99
N ALA A 109 1.45 5.43 22.58
CA ALA A 109 2.14 6.52 21.88
C ALA A 109 2.95 5.97 20.68
N LEU A 110 3.67 4.87 20.88
CA LEU A 110 4.41 4.20 19.81
C LEU A 110 3.48 3.59 18.74
N ALA A 111 2.35 3.02 19.16
CA ALA A 111 1.34 2.48 18.24
C ALA A 111 0.74 3.56 17.33
N ILE A 112 0.46 4.76 17.86
CA ILE A 112 -0.02 5.89 17.05
C ILE A 112 0.99 6.20 15.94
N VAL A 113 2.27 6.34 16.26
CA VAL A 113 3.32 6.58 15.25
C VAL A 113 3.38 5.43 14.23
N ALA A 114 3.34 4.19 14.70
CA ALA A 114 3.40 3.01 13.86
C ALA A 114 2.21 2.96 12.87
N PHE A 115 0.99 3.20 13.33
CA PHE A 115 -0.20 3.18 12.47
C PHE A 115 -0.25 4.36 11.48
N MET A 116 0.31 5.52 11.84
CA MET A 116 0.54 6.61 10.90
C MET A 116 1.53 6.20 9.79
N MET A 117 2.65 5.56 10.14
CA MET A 117 3.61 5.03 9.17
C MET A 117 2.97 3.99 8.26
N ILE A 118 2.16 3.07 8.81
CA ILE A 118 1.42 2.07 8.03
C ILE A 118 0.51 2.76 7.01
N GLY A 119 -0.28 3.77 7.43
CA GLY A 119 -1.15 4.55 6.56
C GLY A 119 -0.40 5.26 5.42
N LEU A 120 0.75 5.88 5.73
CA LEU A 120 1.62 6.52 4.73
C LEU A 120 2.21 5.49 3.77
N GLY A 121 2.72 4.38 4.28
CA GLY A 121 3.32 3.31 3.48
C GLY A 121 2.33 2.68 2.51
N VAL A 122 1.12 2.35 2.99
CA VAL A 122 0.01 1.86 2.14
C VAL A 122 -0.36 2.88 1.07
N SER A 123 -0.44 4.15 1.46
CA SER A 123 -0.77 5.24 0.52
C SER A 123 0.27 5.38 -0.57
N ALA A 124 1.55 5.42 -0.21
CA ALA A 124 2.64 5.60 -1.16
C ALA A 124 2.79 4.38 -2.09
N CYS A 125 2.87 3.17 -1.55
CA CYS A 125 3.05 1.95 -2.33
C CYS A 125 1.82 1.65 -3.20
N GLY A 126 0.61 1.60 -2.60
CA GLY A 126 -0.62 1.23 -3.28
C GLY A 126 -1.00 2.22 -4.38
N THR A 127 -0.90 3.53 -4.11
CA THR A 127 -1.22 4.54 -5.12
C THR A 127 -0.24 4.52 -6.29
N SER A 128 1.07 4.40 -6.01
CA SER A 128 2.09 4.32 -7.07
C SER A 128 1.96 3.07 -7.92
N LEU A 129 1.52 1.95 -7.33
CA LEU A 129 1.20 0.73 -8.06
C LEU A 129 0.03 0.96 -9.03
N LEU A 130 -1.04 1.62 -8.59
CA LEU A 130 -2.19 1.94 -9.45
C LEU A 130 -1.81 2.92 -10.57
N VAL A 131 -0.97 3.91 -10.29
CA VAL A 131 -0.42 4.83 -11.30
C VAL A 131 0.40 4.06 -12.34
N LEU A 132 1.28 3.15 -11.91
CA LEU A 132 2.06 2.33 -12.84
C LEU A 132 1.14 1.43 -13.69
N MET A 133 0.13 0.83 -13.08
CA MET A 133 -0.85 -0.01 -13.78
C MET A 133 -1.61 0.80 -14.84
N SER A 134 -2.05 2.01 -14.52
CA SER A 134 -2.77 2.88 -15.48
C SER A 134 -1.91 3.32 -16.66
N LYS A 135 -0.61 3.55 -16.43
CA LYS A 135 0.34 4.00 -17.46
C LYS A 135 0.82 2.88 -18.39
N ARG A 136 0.99 1.66 -17.86
CA ARG A 136 1.73 0.60 -18.57
C ARG A 136 0.85 -0.55 -19.05
N VAL A 137 -0.31 -0.78 -18.43
CA VAL A 137 -1.19 -1.88 -18.83
C VAL A 137 -2.04 -1.45 -20.03
N PRO A 138 -2.00 -2.20 -21.17
CA PRO A 138 -2.85 -1.92 -22.32
C PRO A 138 -4.33 -1.88 -21.94
N ASP A 139 -5.12 -1.04 -22.63
CA ASP A 139 -6.54 -0.82 -22.31
C ASP A 139 -7.36 -2.12 -22.28
N ALA A 140 -7.08 -3.03 -23.21
CA ALA A 140 -7.74 -4.34 -23.29
C ALA A 140 -7.47 -5.23 -22.05
N LEU A 141 -6.37 -5.01 -21.33
CA LEU A 141 -5.97 -5.81 -20.16
C LEU A 141 -6.21 -5.07 -18.84
N ARG A 142 -6.66 -3.81 -18.81
CA ARG A 142 -6.83 -3.03 -17.58
C ARG A 142 -7.82 -3.66 -16.61
N ALA A 143 -8.98 -4.08 -17.07
CA ALA A 143 -9.98 -4.71 -16.22
C ALA A 143 -9.50 -6.06 -15.65
N PRO A 144 -9.01 -7.02 -16.46
CA PRO A 144 -8.49 -8.27 -15.90
C PRO A 144 -7.23 -8.07 -15.05
N ALA A 145 -6.38 -7.08 -15.33
CA ALA A 145 -5.24 -6.74 -14.49
C ALA A 145 -5.68 -6.24 -13.10
N ALA A 146 -6.64 -5.33 -13.05
CA ALA A 146 -7.20 -4.85 -11.79
C ALA A 146 -7.77 -6.01 -10.96
N THR A 147 -8.60 -6.86 -11.57
CA THR A 147 -9.15 -8.05 -10.91
C THR A 147 -8.05 -8.96 -10.36
N THR A 148 -7.03 -9.27 -11.16
CA THR A 148 -5.91 -10.14 -10.74
C THR A 148 -5.17 -9.53 -9.56
N VAL A 149 -4.83 -8.26 -9.61
CA VAL A 149 -4.11 -7.54 -8.55
C VAL A 149 -4.91 -7.55 -7.24
N TRP A 150 -6.21 -7.30 -7.29
CA TRP A 150 -7.08 -7.34 -6.11
C TRP A 150 -7.28 -8.76 -5.56
N MET A 151 -7.46 -9.76 -6.43
CA MET A 151 -7.55 -11.17 -6.00
C MET A 151 -6.27 -11.63 -5.32
N MET A 152 -5.11 -11.26 -5.83
CA MET A 152 -3.83 -11.57 -5.20
C MET A 152 -3.67 -10.87 -3.84
N MET A 153 -4.19 -9.66 -3.66
CA MET A 153 -4.22 -8.98 -2.36
C MET A 153 -5.06 -9.77 -1.35
N ILE A 154 -6.27 -10.18 -1.74
CA ILE A 154 -7.15 -10.98 -0.87
C ILE A 154 -6.49 -12.32 -0.53
N MET A 155 -5.82 -12.95 -1.48
CA MET A 155 -5.05 -14.17 -1.23
C MET A 155 -3.93 -13.91 -0.22
N GLY A 156 -3.22 -12.79 -0.34
CA GLY A 156 -2.20 -12.37 0.62
C GLY A 156 -2.77 -12.19 2.03
N PHE A 157 -3.95 -11.58 2.16
CA PHE A 157 -4.67 -11.49 3.43
C PHE A 157 -4.94 -12.88 4.03
N ALA A 158 -5.56 -13.77 3.24
CA ALA A 158 -5.96 -15.09 3.72
C ALA A 158 -4.76 -15.94 4.15
N LEU A 159 -3.73 -16.03 3.31
CA LEU A 159 -2.52 -16.79 3.60
C LEU A 159 -1.83 -16.28 4.87
N THR A 160 -1.69 -14.96 4.99
CA THR A 160 -1.02 -14.35 6.14
C THR A 160 -1.85 -14.55 7.41
N ALA A 161 -3.16 -14.36 7.37
CA ALA A 161 -4.03 -14.54 8.53
C ALA A 161 -3.96 -15.99 9.07
N VAL A 162 -4.02 -16.98 8.16
CA VAL A 162 -3.94 -18.40 8.55
C VAL A 162 -2.56 -18.77 9.11
N THR A 163 -1.49 -18.35 8.45
CA THR A 163 -0.12 -18.69 8.88
C THR A 163 0.25 -17.97 10.18
N ALA A 164 -0.05 -16.68 10.28
CA ALA A 164 0.19 -15.91 11.49
C ALA A 164 -0.62 -16.45 12.68
N GLY A 165 -1.90 -16.80 12.46
CA GLY A 165 -2.73 -17.41 13.51
C GLY A 165 -2.14 -18.68 14.08
N LYS A 166 -1.61 -19.56 13.23
CA LYS A 166 -0.96 -20.81 13.66
C LYS A 166 0.36 -20.58 14.40
N TRP A 167 1.15 -19.60 13.97
CA TRP A 167 2.46 -19.33 14.56
C TRP A 167 2.39 -18.53 15.85
N LEU A 168 1.27 -17.84 16.09
CA LEU A 168 1.02 -17.11 17.33
C LEU A 168 0.39 -17.97 18.42
N ASP A 169 0.11 -19.22 18.20
CA ASP A 169 -0.43 -20.15 19.19
C ASP A 169 0.68 -21.09 19.70
N PRO A 170 0.96 -21.14 21.06
CA PRO A 170 0.45 -20.24 22.09
C PRO A 170 1.03 -18.82 21.99
N TYR A 171 0.22 -17.82 22.35
CA TYR A 171 0.62 -16.42 22.32
C TYR A 171 1.81 -16.13 23.24
N SER A 172 2.77 -15.35 22.74
CA SER A 172 3.75 -14.61 23.55
C SER A 172 4.10 -13.27 22.89
N PRO A 173 4.49 -12.24 23.67
CA PRO A 173 4.90 -10.96 23.11
C PRO A 173 6.08 -11.07 22.14
N GLU A 174 7.05 -11.93 22.44
CA GLU A 174 8.23 -12.17 21.60
C GLU A 174 7.83 -12.81 20.27
N ARG A 175 6.92 -13.80 20.30
CA ARG A 175 6.39 -14.43 19.08
C ARG A 175 5.63 -13.44 18.22
N LEU A 176 4.85 -12.54 18.83
CA LEU A 176 4.13 -11.49 18.10
C LEU A 176 5.11 -10.62 17.32
N VAL A 177 6.15 -10.12 17.98
CA VAL A 177 7.18 -9.28 17.35
C VAL A 177 7.92 -10.08 16.27
N LEU A 178 8.32 -11.33 16.56
CA LEU A 178 9.04 -12.17 15.60
C LEU A 178 8.19 -12.43 14.35
N VAL A 179 6.97 -12.92 14.51
CA VAL A 179 6.09 -13.29 13.38
C VAL A 179 5.77 -12.06 12.53
N THR A 180 5.40 -10.93 13.16
CA THR A 180 5.08 -9.70 12.43
C THR A 180 6.31 -9.16 11.70
N SER A 181 7.49 -9.19 12.33
CA SER A 181 8.73 -8.74 11.70
C SER A 181 9.15 -9.65 10.54
N CYS A 182 9.00 -10.97 10.68
CA CYS A 182 9.26 -11.91 9.59
C CYS A 182 8.32 -11.66 8.40
N VAL A 183 7.01 -11.52 8.64
CA VAL A 183 6.03 -11.23 7.58
C VAL A 183 6.36 -9.90 6.90
N SER A 184 6.66 -8.86 7.67
CA SER A 184 7.00 -7.54 7.15
C SER A 184 8.28 -7.56 6.31
N LEU A 185 9.32 -8.25 6.77
CA LEU A 185 10.60 -8.39 6.06
C LEU A 185 10.42 -9.18 4.77
N ILE A 186 9.73 -10.33 4.83
CA ILE A 186 9.45 -11.15 3.63
C ILE A 186 8.63 -10.35 2.63
N ALA A 187 7.59 -9.64 3.07
CA ALA A 187 6.77 -8.80 2.21
C ALA A 187 7.60 -7.69 1.55
N PHE A 188 8.49 -7.03 2.30
CA PHE A 188 9.38 -6.01 1.77
C PHE A 188 10.36 -6.58 0.73
N LEU A 189 10.99 -7.71 1.00
CA LEU A 189 11.95 -8.35 0.09
C LEU A 189 11.26 -8.84 -1.19
N LEU A 190 10.13 -9.53 -1.07
CA LEU A 190 9.37 -10.03 -2.22
C LEU A 190 8.82 -8.89 -3.08
N SER A 191 8.29 -7.83 -2.47
CA SER A 191 7.82 -6.67 -3.22
C SER A 191 8.95 -5.94 -3.92
N SER A 192 10.10 -5.76 -3.27
CA SER A 192 11.28 -5.13 -3.84
C SER A 192 11.83 -5.93 -5.03
N LEU A 193 11.87 -7.26 -4.91
CA LEU A 193 12.25 -8.15 -6.01
C LEU A 193 11.23 -8.08 -7.17
N SER A 194 9.94 -8.00 -6.83
CA SER A 194 8.87 -7.91 -7.84
C SER A 194 8.88 -6.59 -8.61
N VAL A 195 9.29 -5.50 -7.97
CA VAL A 195 9.44 -4.17 -8.61
C VAL A 195 10.70 -4.11 -9.49
N TRP A 196 11.70 -4.97 -9.25
CA TRP A 196 12.97 -4.92 -9.98
C TRP A 196 12.76 -4.97 -11.49
N ARG A 197 13.22 -3.94 -12.21
CA ARG A 197 13.08 -3.79 -13.66
C ARG A 197 11.63 -3.83 -14.19
N LEU A 198 10.62 -3.57 -13.35
CA LEU A 198 9.23 -3.60 -13.76
C LEU A 198 8.88 -2.42 -14.67
N GLU A 199 9.47 -1.24 -14.44
CA GLU A 199 9.24 -0.03 -15.24
C GLU A 199 10.08 0.05 -16.53
N GLY A 200 10.99 -0.92 -16.77
CA GLY A 200 11.89 -0.87 -17.94
C GLY A 200 13.11 0.03 -17.70
N ARG A 201 13.89 0.25 -18.77
CA ARG A 201 15.06 1.13 -18.75
C ARG A 201 14.65 2.59 -18.87
N PRO A 202 15.42 3.56 -18.31
CA PRO A 202 15.10 4.99 -18.39
C PRO A 202 14.95 5.54 -19.83
N VAL A 203 15.64 4.94 -20.78
CA VAL A 203 15.57 5.31 -22.21
C VAL A 203 14.22 4.95 -22.84
N GLU A 204 13.62 3.82 -22.41
CA GLU A 204 12.29 3.39 -22.90
C GLU A 204 11.19 4.28 -22.35
N LEU A 205 11.34 4.73 -21.09
CA LEU A 205 10.40 5.67 -20.46
C LEU A 205 10.44 7.05 -21.14
N ALA A 206 11.60 7.53 -21.54
CA ALA A 206 11.73 8.82 -22.22
C ALA A 206 11.08 8.83 -23.62
N ALA A 207 11.09 7.69 -24.32
CA ALA A 207 10.41 7.55 -25.61
C ALA A 207 8.87 7.48 -25.44
N ASP A 208 8.39 6.76 -24.44
CA ASP A 208 6.96 6.69 -24.11
C ASP A 208 6.43 8.05 -23.60
N GLU A 209 7.23 8.79 -22.82
CA GLU A 209 6.89 10.12 -22.33
C GLU A 209 6.81 11.16 -23.45
N GLN A 210 7.67 11.08 -24.47
CA GLN A 210 7.60 11.98 -25.62
C GLN A 210 6.32 11.79 -26.45
N HIS A 211 5.82 10.56 -26.55
CA HIS A 211 4.56 10.28 -27.22
C HIS A 211 3.34 10.66 -26.35
N ALA A 212 3.43 10.51 -25.03
CA ALA A 212 2.38 10.90 -24.09
C ALA A 212 2.33 12.43 -23.88
N GLN A 213 3.47 13.13 -23.94
CA GLN A 213 3.54 14.59 -23.83
C GLN A 213 3.05 15.30 -25.08
N ALA A 214 3.13 14.66 -26.25
CA ALA A 214 2.48 15.16 -27.46
C ALA A 214 0.94 15.11 -27.40
N ALA A 215 0.38 14.32 -26.47
CA ALA A 215 -1.06 14.14 -26.27
C ALA A 215 -1.62 14.86 -25.01
N ALA A 216 -0.79 15.36 -24.11
CA ALA A 216 -1.22 15.97 -22.84
C ALA A 216 -0.55 17.34 -22.59
N ALA A 217 -1.37 18.37 -22.58
CA ALA A 217 -1.00 19.74 -22.09
C ALA A 217 -0.93 19.76 -20.54
N PRO A 218 -0.59 20.86 -19.91
CA PRO A 218 0.67 21.54 -19.63
C PRO A 218 1.36 21.08 -18.33
N SER A 219 2.67 21.01 -18.33
CA SER A 219 3.55 20.42 -17.32
C SER A 219 3.71 21.18 -15.99
N HIS A 220 2.99 22.26 -15.75
CA HIS A 220 3.14 23.14 -14.56
C HIS A 220 1.85 23.45 -13.79
N ALA A 221 0.78 22.65 -13.93
CA ALA A 221 -0.40 22.86 -13.11
C ALA A 221 -0.08 22.54 -11.65
N ASP A 222 -0.34 23.47 -10.75
CA ASP A 222 -0.26 23.27 -9.31
C ASP A 222 -1.29 22.22 -8.87
N PHE A 223 -0.96 21.36 -7.90
CA PHE A 223 -1.86 20.30 -7.40
C PHE A 223 -3.25 20.84 -7.06
N SER A 224 -3.32 22.02 -6.48
CA SER A 224 -4.59 22.66 -6.13
C SER A 224 -5.44 23.00 -7.36
N LYS A 225 -4.82 23.36 -8.48
CA LYS A 225 -5.52 23.64 -9.74
C LYS A 225 -6.08 22.35 -10.35
N VAL A 226 -5.25 21.31 -10.43
CA VAL A 226 -5.68 20.00 -10.93
C VAL A 226 -6.82 19.42 -10.08
N LEU A 227 -6.73 19.50 -8.76
CA LEU A 227 -7.78 19.05 -7.85
C LEU A 227 -9.09 19.83 -8.09
N LYS A 228 -8.99 21.15 -8.33
CA LYS A 228 -10.15 21.99 -8.62
C LYS A 228 -10.79 21.64 -9.96
N GLU A 229 -9.99 21.37 -11.00
CA GLU A 229 -10.46 20.95 -12.32
C GLU A 229 -11.20 19.61 -12.23
N VAL A 230 -10.61 18.58 -11.56
CA VAL A 230 -11.25 17.28 -11.33
C VAL A 230 -12.56 17.44 -10.56
N TRP A 231 -12.61 18.35 -9.56
CA TRP A 231 -13.82 18.59 -8.79
C TRP A 231 -14.91 19.35 -9.57
N GLN A 232 -14.53 20.15 -10.54
CA GLN A 232 -15.45 20.85 -11.43
C GLN A 232 -16.07 19.92 -12.49
N GLU A 233 -15.40 18.82 -12.82
CA GLU A 233 -15.93 17.84 -13.76
C GLU A 233 -17.03 17.00 -13.10
N PRO A 234 -18.29 17.06 -13.59
CA PRO A 234 -19.44 16.44 -12.93
C PRO A 234 -19.29 14.92 -12.78
N GLN A 235 -18.68 14.24 -13.75
CA GLN A 235 -18.51 12.79 -13.76
C GLN A 235 -17.44 12.37 -12.73
N ALA A 236 -16.30 13.01 -12.71
CA ALA A 236 -15.22 12.75 -11.77
C ALA A 236 -15.68 13.02 -10.33
N ARG A 237 -16.40 14.12 -10.08
CA ARG A 237 -16.97 14.45 -8.77
C ARG A 237 -17.96 13.38 -8.28
N ARG A 238 -18.92 12.97 -9.14
CA ARG A 238 -19.91 11.92 -8.79
C ARG A 238 -19.22 10.60 -8.48
N PHE A 239 -18.23 10.21 -9.27
CA PHE A 239 -17.45 8.99 -9.04
C PHE A 239 -16.67 9.07 -7.73
N THR A 240 -16.01 10.20 -7.44
CA THR A 240 -15.28 10.41 -6.18
C THR A 240 -16.21 10.32 -4.97
N ILE A 241 -17.38 10.95 -5.03
CA ILE A 241 -18.39 10.88 -3.96
C ILE A 241 -18.90 9.43 -3.80
N PHE A 242 -19.17 8.74 -4.90
CA PHE A 242 -19.60 7.33 -4.87
C PHE A 242 -18.58 6.43 -4.20
N VAL A 243 -17.30 6.55 -4.59
CA VAL A 243 -16.21 5.77 -3.98
C VAL A 243 -16.08 6.08 -2.49
N PHE A 244 -16.16 7.37 -2.12
CA PHE A 244 -16.07 7.77 -0.71
C PHE A 244 -17.22 7.22 0.15
N LEU A 245 -18.43 7.19 -0.39
CA LEU A 245 -19.60 6.65 0.31
C LEU A 245 -19.66 5.12 0.34
N SER A 246 -18.94 4.44 -0.58
CA SER A 246 -18.92 2.98 -0.68
C SER A 246 -17.80 2.33 0.18
N MET A 247 -16.89 3.11 0.72
CA MET A 247 -15.82 2.67 1.62
C MET A 247 -16.18 2.83 3.09
#